data_f88375e63c2d42f6a860ee778e34ce49
#
_entry.id   f88375e63c2d42f6a860ee778e34ce49
#
_cell.length_a   1.000
_cell.length_b   1.000
_cell.length_c   1.000
_cell.angle_alpha   90.00
_cell.angle_beta   90.00
_cell.angle_gamma   90.00
#
_symmetry.space_group_name_H-M   'P 1'
#
loop_
_entity.id
_entity.type
_entity.pdbx_description
1 polymer ?
#
loop_
_entity_poly.entity_id
_entity_poly.type
_entity_poly.pdbx_seq_one_letter_code
_entity_poly.pdbx_strand_id
1 'polypeptide(L)'
;MRAPCRYNMSIPPLAQAKGIDVHRGTSKVLEGASVSLGAGEVVSVMGENGSGKTTLIEAFAGILPLRSGEIIWNGGDQSILVRDSDGRRNPPPPMGLTLQKGGICGDETVSERLATSLSVAGISSREEQVLDLLGHWGLRHRSKDRVSHLSGGLRRRLSILCGLAPAALSQTPMVVLLDEPSEGLDDTAKETLKGWLRALSSRDHGILVATHDKELSSCADRILTIEDKFLSETSGESSGEPSELSFSAQSSEQSPISSLIRWSTRMEIRNPIETVGRATPAIVAILLSYALVMDFDLQTHDSRLLAALVLAPAFIASISTPALVSRLSESDCGRWWDAVAGPMARPAFTITGASMILPIPVTYLSWFVLSGSVDDQVSSEVLRWLWIPALAMVDLAIASTALHLLVSNLSRSSAAPAPLLLVVMVWPFLELTDALSSIIDNGMSWGLSIHEPLVTCVVASIISALVWLSAVMIPDY
;
A
#
# COMPACT_ATOMS: atom_id res chain seq x y z
N MET A 1 22.05 -11.08 58.68
CA MET A 1 21.29 -11.67 57.55
C MET A 1 20.79 -10.53 56.69
N ARG A 2 21.41 -10.32 55.52
CA ARG A 2 20.98 -9.30 54.54
C ARG A 2 19.93 -9.99 53.63
N ALA A 3 18.75 -9.40 53.51
CA ALA A 3 17.72 -9.84 52.62
C ALA A 3 18.22 -9.73 51.15
N PRO A 4 17.89 -10.68 50.27
CA PRO A 4 18.29 -10.59 48.85
C PRO A 4 17.52 -9.45 48.18
N CYS A 5 18.26 -8.60 47.45
CA CYS A 5 17.70 -7.65 46.51
C CYS A 5 16.77 -8.40 45.54
N ARG A 6 15.48 -8.12 45.59
CA ARG A 6 14.59 -8.46 44.51
C ARG A 6 15.03 -7.69 43.27
N TYR A 7 15.60 -8.38 42.31
CA TYR A 7 15.71 -7.89 40.94
C TYR A 7 14.30 -7.63 40.47
N ASN A 8 13.89 -6.39 40.41
CA ASN A 8 12.72 -5.96 39.69
C ASN A 8 13.04 -6.21 38.21
N MET A 9 12.70 -7.36 37.68
CA MET A 9 12.62 -7.58 36.21
C MET A 9 11.46 -6.71 35.72
N SER A 10 11.78 -5.49 35.30
CA SER A 10 10.82 -4.63 34.60
C SER A 10 10.41 -5.38 33.33
N ILE A 11 9.14 -5.66 33.19
CA ILE A 11 8.58 -6.24 31.95
C ILE A 11 9.01 -5.31 30.81
N PRO A 12 9.64 -5.85 29.75
CA PRO A 12 10.08 -5.01 28.64
C PRO A 12 8.84 -4.33 27.99
N PRO A 13 8.96 -3.07 27.57
CA PRO A 13 7.84 -2.36 26.93
C PRO A 13 7.46 -3.08 25.63
N LEU A 14 6.18 -3.01 25.23
CA LEU A 14 5.69 -3.59 23.97
C LEU A 14 6.36 -2.95 22.75
N ALA A 15 6.65 -1.65 22.83
CA ALA A 15 7.35 -0.93 21.79
C ALA A 15 8.13 0.25 22.36
N GLN A 16 9.25 0.62 21.73
CA GLN A 16 10.05 1.76 22.14
C GLN A 16 10.71 2.44 20.94
N ALA A 17 10.77 3.76 20.99
CA ALA A 17 11.64 4.59 20.17
C ALA A 17 12.78 5.11 21.04
N LYS A 18 14.02 5.06 20.57
CA LYS A 18 15.21 5.48 21.30
C LYS A 18 15.96 6.55 20.53
N GLY A 19 15.95 7.79 21.06
CA GLY A 19 16.73 8.90 20.54
C GLY A 19 16.49 9.18 19.06
N ILE A 20 15.23 9.13 18.61
CA ILE A 20 14.90 9.29 17.19
C ILE A 20 14.90 10.75 16.76
N ASP A 21 15.56 11.03 15.64
CA ASP A 21 15.41 12.26 14.87
C ASP A 21 14.59 11.98 13.63
N VAL A 22 13.53 12.76 13.42
CA VAL A 22 12.64 12.61 12.26
C VAL A 22 12.52 13.92 11.49
N HIS A 23 12.66 13.85 10.18
CA HIS A 23 12.53 14.97 9.27
C HIS A 23 11.32 14.79 8.34
N ARG A 24 10.70 15.91 7.94
CA ARG A 24 9.74 16.02 6.85
C ARG A 24 10.34 16.92 5.78
N GLY A 25 10.77 16.33 4.68
CA GLY A 25 11.59 17.04 3.70
C GLY A 25 12.89 17.52 4.33
N THR A 26 13.15 18.81 4.28
CA THR A 26 14.35 19.47 4.87
C THR A 26 14.16 19.86 6.33
N SER A 27 12.93 19.85 6.84
CA SER A 27 12.63 20.35 8.19
C SER A 27 12.72 19.22 9.22
N LYS A 28 13.51 19.43 10.31
CA LYS A 28 13.53 18.56 11.48
C LYS A 28 12.24 18.77 12.28
N VAL A 29 11.51 17.69 12.54
CA VAL A 29 10.21 17.70 13.25
C VAL A 29 10.35 17.15 14.67
N LEU A 30 11.13 16.08 14.86
CA LEU A 30 11.43 15.52 16.18
C LEU A 30 12.92 15.44 16.38
N GLU A 31 13.39 15.71 17.60
CA GLU A 31 14.80 15.74 17.97
C GLU A 31 15.06 14.91 19.22
N GLY A 32 15.88 13.84 19.10
CA GLY A 32 16.27 12.97 20.19
C GLY A 32 15.08 12.33 20.93
N ALA A 33 13.94 12.17 20.28
CA ALA A 33 12.70 11.72 20.90
C ALA A 33 12.83 10.27 21.39
N SER A 34 12.50 10.04 22.65
CA SER A 34 12.48 8.70 23.25
C SER A 34 11.13 8.45 23.89
N VAL A 35 10.49 7.34 23.50
CA VAL A 35 9.16 6.94 23.96
C VAL A 35 9.17 5.44 24.20
N SER A 36 8.65 5.01 25.33
CA SER A 36 8.35 3.61 25.61
C SER A 36 6.86 3.41 25.78
N LEU A 37 6.32 2.31 25.30
CA LEU A 37 4.92 1.92 25.45
C LEU A 37 4.86 0.56 26.12
N GLY A 38 4.36 0.54 27.34
CA GLY A 38 4.20 -0.67 28.15
C GLY A 38 2.91 -1.43 27.83
N ALA A 39 2.80 -2.61 28.43
CA ALA A 39 1.56 -3.35 28.44
C ALA A 39 0.58 -2.71 29.43
N GLY A 40 -0.70 -2.62 29.06
CA GLY A 40 -1.76 -2.13 29.92
C GLY A 40 -1.78 -0.60 30.10
N GLU A 41 -1.07 0.16 29.26
CA GLU A 41 -1.07 1.62 29.39
C GLU A 41 -1.66 2.34 28.16
N VAL A 42 -2.25 3.49 28.42
CA VAL A 42 -2.66 4.48 27.44
C VAL A 42 -1.72 5.68 27.53
N VAL A 43 -0.99 5.97 26.45
CA VAL A 43 -0.09 7.14 26.36
C VAL A 43 -0.70 8.14 25.38
N SER A 44 -0.94 9.36 25.82
CA SER A 44 -1.42 10.45 24.98
C SER A 44 -0.26 11.34 24.52
N VAL A 45 -0.23 11.67 23.25
CA VAL A 45 0.71 12.62 22.64
C VAL A 45 -0.03 13.93 22.35
N MET A 46 0.33 14.97 23.08
CA MET A 46 -0.25 16.30 22.99
C MET A 46 0.72 17.29 22.30
N GLY A 47 0.18 18.40 21.84
CA GLY A 47 0.95 19.49 21.23
C GLY A 47 0.11 20.27 20.22
N GLU A 48 0.62 21.42 19.79
CA GLU A 48 -0.05 22.25 18.79
C GLU A 48 -0.16 21.56 17.43
N ASN A 49 -1.00 22.11 16.54
CA ASN A 49 -1.08 21.63 15.16
C ASN A 49 0.28 21.85 14.47
N GLY A 50 0.81 20.79 13.85
CA GLY A 50 2.14 20.84 13.24
C GLY A 50 3.31 20.55 14.17
N SER A 51 3.10 20.30 15.47
CA SER A 51 4.17 20.01 16.44
C SER A 51 4.92 18.69 16.17
N GLY A 52 4.30 17.76 15.40
CA GLY A 52 4.93 16.46 15.08
C GLY A 52 4.22 15.24 15.66
N LYS A 53 2.99 15.36 16.19
CA LYS A 53 2.22 14.23 16.75
C LYS A 53 2.02 13.09 15.71
N THR A 54 1.49 13.41 14.54
CA THR A 54 1.36 12.47 13.41
C THR A 54 2.70 11.88 13.02
N THR A 55 3.77 12.70 13.01
CA THR A 55 5.12 12.26 12.68
C THR A 55 5.63 11.22 13.69
N LEU A 56 5.34 11.38 14.97
CA LEU A 56 5.68 10.40 15.99
C LEU A 56 4.92 9.09 15.80
N ILE A 57 3.61 9.13 15.56
CA ILE A 57 2.79 7.93 15.28
C ILE A 57 3.32 7.18 14.05
N GLU A 58 3.56 7.89 12.94
CA GLU A 58 4.05 7.28 11.71
C GLU A 58 5.50 6.74 11.85
N ALA A 59 6.36 7.43 12.59
CA ALA A 59 7.68 6.90 12.90
C ALA A 59 7.58 5.63 13.75
N PHE A 60 6.76 5.64 14.80
CA PHE A 60 6.54 4.48 15.68
C PHE A 60 6.00 3.27 14.93
N ALA A 61 5.13 3.49 13.93
CA ALA A 61 4.63 2.47 12.99
C ALA A 61 5.69 2.01 11.96
N GLY A 62 6.90 2.58 11.97
CA GLY A 62 7.97 2.25 11.02
C GLY A 62 7.77 2.80 9.60
N ILE A 63 6.82 3.72 9.38
CA ILE A 63 6.55 4.30 8.06
C ILE A 63 7.68 5.26 7.67
N LEU A 64 8.06 6.17 8.58
CA LEU A 64 8.99 7.25 8.29
C LEU A 64 10.46 6.86 8.45
N PRO A 65 11.35 7.34 7.57
CA PRO A 65 12.78 7.17 7.73
C PRO A 65 13.29 7.96 8.95
N LEU A 66 14.25 7.38 9.65
CA LEU A 66 14.92 8.01 10.79
C LEU A 66 16.25 8.62 10.34
N ARG A 67 16.61 9.76 10.91
CA ARG A 67 17.95 10.36 10.75
C ARG A 67 18.90 9.92 11.86
N SER A 68 18.38 9.61 13.03
CA SER A 68 19.10 8.98 14.14
C SER A 68 18.15 8.10 14.95
N GLY A 69 18.72 7.24 15.78
CA GLY A 69 17.98 6.38 16.70
C GLY A 69 17.40 5.12 16.06
N GLU A 70 16.57 4.44 16.82
CA GLU A 70 15.97 3.17 16.46
C GLU A 70 14.57 2.99 17.03
N ILE A 71 13.75 2.16 16.38
CA ILE A 71 12.42 1.75 16.85
C ILE A 71 12.42 0.24 16.99
N ILE A 72 12.12 -0.24 18.18
CA ILE A 72 12.12 -1.65 18.55
C ILE A 72 10.73 -2.00 19.10
N TRP A 73 10.18 -3.12 18.62
CA TRP A 73 8.94 -3.69 19.13
C TRP A 73 9.21 -5.07 19.70
N ASN A 74 8.57 -5.37 20.81
CA ASN A 74 8.67 -6.67 21.46
C ASN A 74 7.40 -7.46 21.20
N GLY A 75 7.51 -8.57 20.48
CA GLY A 75 6.41 -9.49 20.16
C GLY A 75 6.70 -10.84 20.82
N GLY A 76 6.07 -11.11 21.98
CA GLY A 76 6.36 -12.33 22.76
C GLY A 76 7.81 -12.35 23.24
N ASP A 77 8.53 -13.42 22.91
CA ASP A 77 9.94 -13.63 23.35
C ASP A 77 10.99 -12.95 22.45
N GLN A 78 10.58 -12.23 21.41
CA GLN A 78 11.49 -11.65 20.43
C GLN A 78 11.36 -10.12 20.35
N SER A 79 12.53 -9.44 20.33
CA SER A 79 12.63 -8.03 19.97
C SER A 79 12.85 -7.88 18.48
N ILE A 80 12.00 -7.10 17.82
CA ILE A 80 12.06 -6.82 16.39
C ILE A 80 12.50 -5.36 16.20
N LEU A 81 13.64 -5.16 15.55
CA LEU A 81 14.04 -3.85 15.06
C LEU A 81 13.12 -3.46 13.90
N VAL A 82 12.16 -2.57 14.14
CA VAL A 82 11.22 -2.12 13.10
C VAL A 82 11.89 -1.15 12.15
N ARG A 83 12.67 -0.20 12.68
CA ARG A 83 13.41 0.76 11.87
C ARG A 83 14.62 1.34 12.61
N ASP A 84 15.67 1.66 11.83
CA ASP A 84 16.85 2.38 12.32
C ASP A 84 17.28 3.51 11.36
N SER A 85 18.30 4.25 11.78
CA SER A 85 18.92 5.32 10.99
C SER A 85 19.77 4.82 9.82
N ASP A 86 20.18 3.54 9.81
CA ASP A 86 20.96 2.93 8.73
C ASP A 86 20.07 2.52 7.53
N GLY A 87 18.76 2.76 7.63
CA GLY A 87 17.78 2.43 6.60
C GLY A 87 17.21 1.01 6.69
N ARG A 88 17.59 0.23 7.72
CA ARG A 88 16.96 -1.08 7.94
C ARG A 88 15.52 -0.90 8.34
N ARG A 89 14.66 -1.72 7.75
CA ARG A 89 13.22 -1.73 8.01
C ARG A 89 12.69 -3.15 7.96
N ASN A 90 12.02 -3.55 9.03
CA ASN A 90 11.30 -4.81 9.11
C ASN A 90 9.82 -4.55 9.35
N PRO A 91 8.92 -5.47 8.92
CA PRO A 91 7.52 -5.37 9.27
C PRO A 91 7.35 -5.44 10.79
N PRO A 92 6.54 -4.53 11.38
CA PRO A 92 6.23 -4.61 12.80
C PRO A 92 5.39 -5.87 13.10
N PRO A 93 5.34 -6.31 14.38
CA PRO A 93 4.35 -7.28 14.81
C PRO A 93 2.93 -6.81 14.51
N PRO A 94 1.92 -7.72 14.51
CA PRO A 94 0.53 -7.34 14.36
C PRO A 94 0.13 -6.20 15.30
N MET A 95 -0.53 -5.19 14.76
CA MET A 95 -0.90 -3.97 15.48
C MET A 95 -2.26 -3.41 15.06
N GLY A 96 -2.83 -2.57 15.92
CA GLY A 96 -3.91 -1.67 15.54
C GLY A 96 -3.38 -0.34 15.02
N LEU A 97 -3.89 0.16 13.89
CA LEU A 97 -3.43 1.44 13.33
C LEU A 97 -4.58 2.25 12.76
N THR A 98 -4.72 3.49 13.22
CA THR A 98 -5.58 4.50 12.62
C THR A 98 -4.74 5.71 12.23
N LEU A 99 -4.67 6.01 10.94
CA LEU A 99 -4.01 7.21 10.42
C LEU A 99 -4.99 8.41 10.44
N GLN A 100 -4.46 9.63 10.38
CA GLN A 100 -5.26 10.85 10.39
C GLN A 100 -6.31 10.87 9.28
N LYS A 101 -5.96 10.50 8.04
CA LYS A 101 -6.92 10.39 6.92
C LYS A 101 -7.67 9.05 6.86
N GLY A 102 -7.46 8.18 7.81
CA GLY A 102 -8.18 6.92 8.01
C GLY A 102 -7.57 5.69 7.36
N GLY A 103 -6.78 5.80 6.30
CA GLY A 103 -6.17 4.65 5.62
C GLY A 103 -7.18 3.70 4.97
N ILE A 104 -8.35 4.19 4.51
CA ILE A 104 -9.46 3.38 4.03
C ILE A 104 -9.75 3.65 2.55
N CYS A 105 -9.92 2.58 1.76
CA CYS A 105 -10.36 2.65 0.38
C CYS A 105 -11.90 2.77 0.31
N GLY A 106 -12.40 3.70 -0.51
CA GLY A 106 -13.83 3.95 -0.69
C GLY A 106 -14.60 2.82 -1.36
N ASP A 107 -13.93 1.99 -2.14
CA ASP A 107 -14.53 0.88 -2.88
C ASP A 107 -14.74 -0.39 -2.04
N GLU A 108 -14.16 -0.49 -0.84
CA GLU A 108 -14.45 -1.58 0.10
C GLU A 108 -15.86 -1.44 0.66
N THR A 109 -16.49 -2.56 1.05
CA THR A 109 -17.64 -2.48 1.93
C THR A 109 -17.19 -2.31 3.38
N VAL A 110 -18.09 -1.81 4.23
CA VAL A 110 -17.81 -1.58 5.66
C VAL A 110 -17.35 -2.86 6.36
N SER A 111 -18.03 -3.98 6.11
CA SER A 111 -17.66 -5.29 6.66
C SER A 111 -16.34 -5.81 6.10
N GLU A 112 -16.09 -5.64 4.79
CA GLU A 112 -14.82 -6.05 4.17
C GLU A 112 -13.63 -5.29 4.74
N ARG A 113 -13.76 -3.97 4.94
CA ARG A 113 -12.69 -3.17 5.51
C ARG A 113 -12.31 -3.64 6.92
N LEU A 114 -13.32 -3.87 7.78
CA LEU A 114 -13.08 -4.39 9.13
C LEU A 114 -12.46 -5.79 9.07
N ALA A 115 -12.99 -6.69 8.24
CA ALA A 115 -12.42 -8.03 8.05
C ALA A 115 -10.98 -8.00 7.52
N THR A 116 -10.66 -7.03 6.64
CA THR A 116 -9.30 -6.82 6.14
C THR A 116 -8.35 -6.43 7.27
N SER A 117 -8.72 -5.48 8.14
CA SER A 117 -7.87 -5.07 9.27
C SER A 117 -7.60 -6.22 10.25
N LEU A 118 -8.60 -7.07 10.51
CA LEU A 118 -8.46 -8.26 11.34
C LEU A 118 -7.55 -9.32 10.68
N SER A 119 -7.76 -9.58 9.39
CA SER A 119 -6.96 -10.54 8.62
C SER A 119 -5.47 -10.17 8.57
N VAL A 120 -5.15 -8.88 8.40
CA VAL A 120 -3.77 -8.37 8.41
C VAL A 120 -3.13 -8.54 9.79
N ALA A 121 -3.90 -8.39 10.85
CA ALA A 121 -3.43 -8.63 12.22
C ALA A 121 -3.35 -10.12 12.59
N GLY A 122 -3.56 -11.04 11.64
CA GLY A 122 -3.51 -12.48 11.90
C GLY A 122 -4.69 -13.00 12.72
N ILE A 123 -5.85 -12.34 12.64
CA ILE A 123 -7.06 -12.72 13.37
C ILE A 123 -8.09 -13.27 12.40
N SER A 124 -8.53 -14.50 12.65
CA SER A 124 -9.65 -15.10 11.93
C SER A 124 -10.97 -14.69 12.58
N SER A 125 -11.82 -14.00 11.84
CA SER A 125 -13.12 -13.55 12.30
C SER A 125 -14.26 -14.17 11.49
N ARG A 126 -15.35 -14.55 12.18
CA ARG A 126 -16.60 -14.94 11.54
C ARG A 126 -17.40 -13.68 11.18
N GLU A 127 -18.27 -13.77 10.18
CA GLU A 127 -19.12 -12.66 9.74
C GLU A 127 -19.94 -12.08 10.91
N GLU A 128 -20.45 -12.93 11.78
CA GLU A 128 -21.22 -12.51 12.95
C GLU A 128 -20.41 -11.65 13.91
N GLN A 129 -19.15 -12.00 14.17
CA GLN A 129 -18.24 -11.20 14.99
C GLN A 129 -17.94 -9.82 14.37
N VAL A 130 -17.77 -9.78 13.05
CA VAL A 130 -17.60 -8.51 12.33
C VAL A 130 -18.85 -7.65 12.47
N LEU A 131 -20.04 -8.22 12.35
CA LEU A 131 -21.31 -7.51 12.52
C LEU A 131 -21.53 -7.02 13.96
N ASP A 132 -21.09 -7.77 14.96
CA ASP A 132 -21.18 -7.36 16.36
C ASP A 132 -20.22 -6.21 16.67
N LEU A 133 -18.97 -6.27 16.20
CA LEU A 133 -18.02 -5.16 16.31
C LEU A 133 -18.57 -3.87 15.64
N LEU A 134 -19.14 -4.01 14.45
CA LEU A 134 -19.80 -2.89 13.76
C LEU A 134 -21.00 -2.35 14.55
N GLY A 135 -21.70 -3.23 15.28
CA GLY A 135 -22.84 -2.88 16.14
C GLY A 135 -22.44 -1.92 17.26
N HIS A 136 -21.32 -2.17 17.95
CA HIS A 136 -20.80 -1.31 19.03
C HIS A 136 -20.50 0.13 18.57
N TRP A 137 -20.22 0.32 17.27
CA TRP A 137 -19.95 1.65 16.69
C TRP A 137 -21.09 2.21 15.85
N GLY A 138 -22.30 1.57 15.93
CA GLY A 138 -23.48 2.01 15.20
C GLY A 138 -23.41 1.81 13.68
N LEU A 139 -22.54 0.89 13.20
CA LEU A 139 -22.29 0.66 11.77
C LEU A 139 -22.92 -0.63 11.23
N ARG A 140 -23.57 -1.46 12.08
CA ARG A 140 -24.12 -2.78 11.68
C ARG A 140 -25.08 -2.69 10.48
N HIS A 141 -25.95 -1.69 10.47
CA HIS A 141 -26.95 -1.48 9.41
C HIS A 141 -26.33 -1.02 8.08
N ARG A 142 -25.07 -0.60 8.08
CA ARG A 142 -24.29 -0.18 6.91
C ARG A 142 -23.24 -1.20 6.47
N SER A 143 -23.23 -2.40 7.03
CA SER A 143 -22.18 -3.40 6.83
C SER A 143 -21.90 -3.74 5.36
N LYS A 144 -22.94 -3.70 4.51
CA LYS A 144 -22.88 -3.99 3.07
C LYS A 144 -22.67 -2.74 2.20
N ASP A 145 -22.75 -1.55 2.77
CA ASP A 145 -22.55 -0.30 2.04
C ASP A 145 -21.07 -0.13 1.67
N ARG A 146 -20.81 0.55 0.54
CA ARG A 146 -19.46 0.99 0.22
C ARG A 146 -19.02 2.10 1.17
N VAL A 147 -17.76 2.11 1.55
CA VAL A 147 -17.16 3.14 2.41
C VAL A 147 -17.32 4.53 1.80
N SER A 148 -17.25 4.66 0.46
CA SER A 148 -17.50 5.91 -0.26
C SER A 148 -18.90 6.50 -0.02
N HIS A 149 -19.88 5.66 0.32
CA HIS A 149 -21.27 6.09 0.61
C HIS A 149 -21.50 6.50 2.07
N LEU A 150 -20.50 6.35 2.93
CA LEU A 150 -20.60 6.80 4.32
C LEU A 150 -20.39 8.31 4.45
N SER A 151 -21.11 8.92 5.40
CA SER A 151 -20.77 10.28 5.84
C SER A 151 -19.37 10.34 6.46
N GLY A 152 -18.78 11.52 6.54
CA GLY A 152 -17.45 11.71 7.15
C GLY A 152 -17.33 11.12 8.55
N GLY A 153 -18.34 11.37 9.42
CA GLY A 153 -18.38 10.83 10.78
C GLY A 153 -18.48 9.31 10.84
N LEU A 154 -19.33 8.68 10.00
CA LEU A 154 -19.42 7.21 9.94
C LEU A 154 -18.15 6.58 9.39
N ARG A 155 -17.51 7.22 8.41
CA ARG A 155 -16.20 6.78 7.88
C ARG A 155 -15.13 6.88 8.97
N ARG A 156 -15.15 7.95 9.76
CA ARG A 156 -14.23 8.12 10.88
C ARG A 156 -14.41 7.04 11.94
N ARG A 157 -15.66 6.75 12.35
CA ARG A 157 -15.99 5.65 13.26
C ARG A 157 -15.46 4.30 12.75
N LEU A 158 -15.64 4.01 11.45
CA LEU A 158 -15.09 2.78 10.83
C LEU A 158 -13.57 2.74 10.90
N SER A 159 -12.89 3.84 10.59
CA SER A 159 -11.43 3.92 10.65
C SER A 159 -10.89 3.60 12.05
N ILE A 160 -11.49 4.19 13.07
CA ILE A 160 -11.09 3.96 14.46
C ILE A 160 -11.37 2.51 14.86
N LEU A 161 -12.54 1.99 14.53
CA LEU A 161 -12.87 0.60 14.81
C LEU A 161 -11.86 -0.36 14.15
N CYS A 162 -11.45 -0.11 12.90
CA CYS A 162 -10.44 -0.90 12.21
C CYS A 162 -9.07 -0.88 12.92
N GLY A 163 -8.74 0.22 13.61
CA GLY A 163 -7.54 0.31 14.44
C GLY A 163 -7.65 -0.39 15.78
N LEU A 164 -8.83 -0.39 16.40
CA LEU A 164 -9.07 -0.97 17.73
C LEU A 164 -9.43 -2.46 17.70
N ALA A 165 -10.16 -2.90 16.68
CA ALA A 165 -10.71 -4.25 16.59
C ALA A 165 -9.65 -5.38 16.65
N PRO A 166 -8.45 -5.25 16.05
CA PRO A 166 -7.42 -6.24 16.22
C PRO A 166 -7.08 -6.52 17.69
N ALA A 167 -6.86 -5.47 18.48
CA ALA A 167 -6.58 -5.60 19.91
C ALA A 167 -7.80 -6.16 20.68
N ALA A 168 -9.03 -5.72 20.33
CA ALA A 168 -10.24 -6.19 20.99
C ALA A 168 -10.47 -7.71 20.85
N LEU A 169 -9.97 -8.31 19.78
CA LEU A 169 -10.08 -9.75 19.50
C LEU A 169 -8.82 -10.53 19.85
N SER A 170 -7.67 -9.88 20.04
CA SER A 170 -6.40 -10.53 20.35
C SER A 170 -6.40 -11.11 21.76
N GLN A 171 -5.75 -12.27 21.91
CA GLN A 171 -5.46 -12.90 23.20
C GLN A 171 -4.06 -12.55 23.73
N THR A 172 -3.25 -11.89 22.92
CA THR A 172 -1.90 -11.47 23.28
C THR A 172 -1.82 -9.95 23.28
N PRO A 173 -0.97 -9.35 24.14
CA PRO A 173 -0.75 -7.91 24.16
C PRO A 173 -0.38 -7.38 22.77
N MET A 174 -1.03 -6.30 22.35
CA MET A 174 -0.80 -5.63 21.08
C MET A 174 -0.55 -4.14 21.28
N VAL A 175 0.16 -3.55 20.34
CA VAL A 175 0.30 -2.10 20.22
C VAL A 175 -0.83 -1.55 19.37
N VAL A 176 -1.44 -0.45 19.81
CA VAL A 176 -2.46 0.28 19.08
C VAL A 176 -2.00 1.73 18.91
N LEU A 177 -1.96 2.20 17.68
CA LEU A 177 -1.53 3.55 17.30
C LEU A 177 -2.71 4.31 16.71
N LEU A 178 -3.09 5.44 17.31
CA LEU A 178 -4.22 6.24 16.88
C LEU A 178 -3.81 7.70 16.64
N ASP A 179 -4.06 8.20 15.44
CA ASP A 179 -3.76 9.59 15.08
C ASP A 179 -5.06 10.41 14.99
N GLU A 180 -5.20 11.38 15.89
CA GLU A 180 -6.34 12.29 16.07
C GLU A 180 -7.72 11.57 16.07
N PRO A 181 -7.92 10.48 16.84
CA PRO A 181 -9.10 9.63 16.70
C PRO A 181 -10.41 10.32 17.07
N SER A 182 -10.41 11.36 17.91
CA SER A 182 -11.62 12.11 18.29
C SER A 182 -12.10 13.09 17.23
N GLU A 183 -11.28 13.43 16.24
CA GLU A 183 -11.63 14.38 15.19
C GLU A 183 -12.81 13.88 14.34
N GLY A 184 -13.87 14.70 14.25
CA GLY A 184 -15.08 14.38 13.47
C GLY A 184 -16.02 13.37 14.11
N LEU A 185 -15.79 12.97 15.37
CA LEU A 185 -16.72 12.18 16.16
C LEU A 185 -17.75 13.07 16.90
N ASP A 186 -18.94 12.55 17.04
CA ASP A 186 -19.93 13.09 17.99
C ASP A 186 -19.65 12.62 19.43
N ASP A 187 -20.31 13.23 20.40
CA ASP A 187 -20.06 12.98 21.83
C ASP A 187 -20.27 11.51 22.20
N THR A 188 -21.30 10.86 21.65
CA THR A 188 -21.58 9.43 21.90
C THR A 188 -20.42 8.54 21.42
N ALA A 189 -19.86 8.82 20.23
CA ALA A 189 -18.73 8.06 19.69
C ALA A 189 -17.43 8.36 20.45
N LYS A 190 -17.24 9.58 20.96
CA LYS A 190 -16.12 9.93 21.82
C LYS A 190 -16.17 9.15 23.14
N GLU A 191 -17.32 9.04 23.77
CA GLU A 191 -17.48 8.23 24.98
C GLU A 191 -17.24 6.73 24.70
N THR A 192 -17.75 6.22 23.58
CA THR A 192 -17.46 4.86 23.12
C THR A 192 -15.94 4.65 22.96
N LEU A 193 -15.24 5.60 22.33
CA LEU A 193 -13.79 5.55 22.16
C LEU A 193 -13.07 5.49 23.50
N LYS A 194 -13.39 6.39 24.46
CA LYS A 194 -12.79 6.40 25.80
C LYS A 194 -12.96 5.05 26.50
N GLY A 195 -14.19 4.51 26.51
CA GLY A 195 -14.48 3.21 27.10
C GLY A 195 -13.71 2.06 26.45
N TRP A 196 -13.51 2.09 25.12
CA TRP A 196 -12.70 1.10 24.42
C TRP A 196 -11.21 1.22 24.76
N LEU A 197 -10.64 2.43 24.84
CA LEU A 197 -9.24 2.62 25.23
C LEU A 197 -8.96 2.03 26.62
N ARG A 198 -9.83 2.31 27.60
CA ARG A 198 -9.72 1.74 28.95
C ARG A 198 -9.92 0.24 28.99
N ALA A 199 -10.88 -0.30 28.22
CA ALA A 199 -11.11 -1.74 28.12
C ALA A 199 -9.93 -2.50 27.49
N LEU A 200 -9.29 -1.92 26.47
CA LEU A 200 -8.12 -2.51 25.84
C LEU A 200 -6.90 -2.44 26.74
N SER A 201 -6.64 -1.32 27.43
CA SER A 201 -5.53 -1.24 28.38
C SER A 201 -5.71 -2.22 29.53
N SER A 202 -6.93 -2.45 30.02
CA SER A 202 -7.19 -3.46 31.07
C SER A 202 -6.92 -4.92 30.61
N ARG A 203 -6.69 -5.13 29.30
CA ARG A 203 -6.32 -6.42 28.69
C ARG A 203 -4.84 -6.46 28.27
N ASP A 204 -4.00 -5.65 28.90
CA ASP A 204 -2.56 -5.57 28.64
C ASP A 204 -2.15 -5.05 27.24
N HIS A 205 -3.07 -4.41 26.49
CA HIS A 205 -2.69 -3.74 25.25
C HIS A 205 -2.06 -2.39 25.55
N GLY A 206 -1.01 -2.01 24.79
CA GLY A 206 -0.39 -0.71 24.86
C GLY A 206 -0.97 0.24 23.79
N ILE A 207 -1.44 1.42 24.17
CA ILE A 207 -2.12 2.33 23.28
C ILE A 207 -1.40 3.68 23.23
N LEU A 208 -1.00 4.13 22.06
CA LEU A 208 -0.43 5.44 21.81
C LEU A 208 -1.41 6.28 21.00
N VAL A 209 -1.89 7.39 21.57
CA VAL A 209 -2.91 8.26 20.98
C VAL A 209 -2.34 9.65 20.76
N ALA A 210 -2.19 10.08 19.52
CA ALA A 210 -1.95 11.49 19.21
C ALA A 210 -3.25 12.26 19.19
N THR A 211 -3.39 13.31 20.00
CA THR A 211 -4.61 14.10 20.03
C THR A 211 -4.35 15.51 20.56
N HIS A 212 -5.21 16.44 20.18
CA HIS A 212 -5.32 17.76 20.81
C HIS A 212 -6.56 17.88 21.72
N ASP A 213 -7.37 16.82 21.80
CA ASP A 213 -8.58 16.75 22.62
C ASP A 213 -8.23 16.43 24.08
N LYS A 214 -8.43 17.40 24.97
CA LYS A 214 -8.13 17.28 26.41
C LYS A 214 -8.99 16.22 27.08
N GLU A 215 -10.24 16.06 26.66
CA GLU A 215 -11.13 15.05 27.22
C GLU A 215 -10.65 13.63 26.88
N LEU A 216 -10.18 13.40 25.65
CA LEU A 216 -9.59 12.12 25.30
C LEU A 216 -8.27 11.90 26.03
N SER A 217 -7.46 12.94 26.16
CA SER A 217 -6.18 12.86 26.86
C SER A 217 -6.33 12.56 28.36
N SER A 218 -7.44 12.90 28.99
CA SER A 218 -7.71 12.57 30.42
C SER A 218 -7.80 11.06 30.67
N CYS A 219 -8.06 10.24 29.63
CA CYS A 219 -8.06 8.79 29.73
C CYS A 219 -6.65 8.18 29.77
N ALA A 220 -5.60 8.96 29.51
CA ALA A 220 -4.23 8.47 29.43
C ALA A 220 -3.62 8.30 30.81
N ASP A 221 -2.75 7.29 30.94
CA ASP A 221 -1.95 7.05 32.12
C ASP A 221 -0.69 7.93 32.12
N ARG A 222 -0.19 8.29 30.91
CA ARG A 222 0.92 9.23 30.71
C ARG A 222 0.60 10.16 29.53
N ILE A 223 1.08 11.40 29.65
CA ILE A 223 0.93 12.42 28.63
C ILE A 223 2.30 12.87 28.17
N LEU A 224 2.55 12.72 26.87
CA LEU A 224 3.75 13.24 26.19
C LEU A 224 3.37 14.54 25.50
N THR A 225 4.08 15.62 25.79
CA THR A 225 3.87 16.91 25.12
C THR A 225 5.03 17.21 24.19
N ILE A 226 4.74 17.56 22.93
CA ILE A 226 5.73 17.97 21.95
C ILE A 226 5.77 19.49 21.91
N GLU A 227 6.90 20.06 22.40
CA GLU A 227 7.20 21.48 22.35
C GLU A 227 8.59 21.70 21.77
N ASP A 228 8.71 22.61 20.81
CA ASP A 228 9.99 22.94 20.15
C ASP A 228 10.78 21.71 19.66
N LYS A 229 10.09 20.66 19.14
CA LYS A 229 10.63 19.38 18.65
C LYS A 229 11.06 18.38 19.74
N PHE A 230 11.00 18.75 21.00
CA PHE A 230 11.35 17.90 22.14
C PHE A 230 10.11 17.30 22.78
N LEU A 231 10.28 16.13 23.39
CA LEU A 231 9.25 15.46 24.17
C LEU A 231 9.44 15.72 25.65
N SER A 232 8.38 16.16 26.31
CA SER A 232 8.27 16.20 27.77
C SER A 232 7.18 15.22 28.22
N GLU A 233 7.33 14.64 29.39
CA GLU A 233 6.42 13.64 29.94
C GLU A 233 5.80 14.10 31.25
N THR A 234 4.51 13.89 31.41
CA THR A 234 3.75 14.13 32.64
C THR A 234 2.80 12.95 32.90
N SER A 235 2.42 12.77 34.18
CA SER A 235 1.44 11.77 34.57
C SER A 235 0.05 12.19 34.08
N GLY A 236 -0.73 11.22 33.60
CA GLY A 236 -2.13 11.40 33.22
C GLY A 236 -3.08 11.14 34.37
N GLU A 237 -4.39 11.31 34.12
CA GLU A 237 -5.45 11.16 35.11
C GLU A 237 -6.05 9.75 35.13
N SER A 238 -5.83 8.97 34.07
CA SER A 238 -6.37 7.60 33.88
C SER A 238 -7.90 7.53 34.01
N SER A 239 -8.61 8.57 33.58
CA SER A 239 -10.06 8.68 33.73
C SER A 239 -10.83 7.82 32.73
N GLY A 240 -12.09 7.49 33.04
CA GLY A 240 -13.03 6.77 32.20
C GLY A 240 -13.30 5.34 32.67
N GLU A 241 -14.53 4.90 32.43
CA GLU A 241 -14.94 3.52 32.73
C GLU A 241 -14.70 2.62 31.53
N PRO A 242 -14.15 1.39 31.73
CA PRO A 242 -13.93 0.46 30.63
C PRO A 242 -15.24 -0.06 30.07
N SER A 243 -15.37 -0.10 28.75
CA SER A 243 -16.47 -0.76 28.07
C SER A 243 -16.41 -2.28 28.27
N GLU A 244 -17.57 -2.94 28.37
CA GLU A 244 -17.62 -4.39 28.35
C GLU A 244 -17.32 -4.91 26.92
N LEU A 245 -16.19 -5.54 26.73
CA LEU A 245 -15.78 -6.15 25.45
C LEU A 245 -15.74 -7.68 25.65
N SER A 246 -16.78 -8.38 25.22
CA SER A 246 -16.90 -9.86 25.34
C SER A 246 -16.47 -10.59 24.07
N PHE A 247 -15.50 -10.04 23.32
CA PHE A 247 -15.03 -10.62 22.06
C PHE A 247 -13.87 -11.58 22.30
N SER A 248 -13.86 -12.68 21.55
CA SER A 248 -12.74 -13.59 21.45
C SER A 248 -12.63 -14.13 20.02
N ALA A 249 -11.44 -14.20 19.49
CA ALA A 249 -11.18 -14.78 18.18
C ALA A 249 -10.08 -15.84 18.23
N GLN A 250 -10.03 -16.66 17.18
CA GLN A 250 -8.94 -17.58 16.97
C GLN A 250 -7.81 -16.86 16.21
N SER A 251 -6.57 -17.10 16.61
CA SER A 251 -5.41 -16.69 15.83
C SER A 251 -5.43 -17.40 14.47
N SER A 252 -5.01 -16.70 13.44
CA SER A 252 -4.89 -17.20 12.07
C SER A 252 -3.44 -17.09 11.63
N GLU A 253 -2.94 -18.09 10.92
CA GLU A 253 -1.61 -18.05 10.29
C GLU A 253 -1.56 -17.20 8.99
N GLN A 254 -2.59 -16.38 8.74
CA GLN A 254 -2.62 -15.56 7.52
C GLN A 254 -1.52 -14.51 7.55
N SER A 255 -0.70 -14.52 6.51
CA SER A 255 0.32 -13.49 6.31
C SER A 255 -0.33 -12.16 5.90
N PRO A 256 0.17 -10.99 6.38
CA PRO A 256 -0.25 -9.68 5.91
C PRO A 256 -0.15 -9.52 4.39
N ILE A 257 0.87 -10.12 3.77
CA ILE A 257 1.07 -10.10 2.31
C ILE A 257 -0.05 -10.85 1.59
N SER A 258 -0.51 -12.00 2.12
CA SER A 258 -1.63 -12.74 1.50
C SER A 258 -2.94 -11.95 1.57
N SER A 259 -3.15 -11.20 2.66
CA SER A 259 -4.29 -10.30 2.82
C SER A 259 -4.22 -9.14 1.83
N LEU A 260 -3.03 -8.57 1.60
CA LEU A 260 -2.78 -7.53 0.62
C LEU A 260 -3.06 -8.01 -0.81
N ILE A 261 -2.55 -9.18 -1.20
CA ILE A 261 -2.80 -9.77 -2.53
C ILE A 261 -4.30 -9.98 -2.74
N ARG A 262 -5.00 -10.55 -1.76
CA ARG A 262 -6.45 -10.78 -1.82
C ARG A 262 -7.22 -9.48 -1.94
N TRP A 263 -6.84 -8.46 -1.17
CA TRP A 263 -7.44 -7.13 -1.22
C TRP A 263 -7.22 -6.49 -2.59
N SER A 264 -5.96 -6.47 -3.10
CA SER A 264 -5.60 -5.89 -4.40
C SER A 264 -6.36 -6.54 -5.54
N THR A 265 -6.42 -7.87 -5.57
CA THR A 265 -7.17 -8.62 -6.59
C THR A 265 -8.66 -8.29 -6.55
N ARG A 266 -9.25 -8.21 -5.35
CA ARG A 266 -10.66 -7.84 -5.18
C ARG A 266 -10.92 -6.43 -5.68
N MET A 267 -10.05 -5.48 -5.35
CA MET A 267 -10.21 -4.08 -5.77
C MET A 267 -10.08 -3.92 -7.30
N GLU A 268 -9.21 -4.67 -7.94
CA GLU A 268 -9.05 -4.62 -9.40
C GLU A 268 -10.27 -5.23 -10.13
N ILE A 269 -10.81 -6.35 -9.65
CA ILE A 269 -11.94 -7.05 -10.30
C ILE A 269 -13.29 -6.35 -10.01
N ARG A 270 -13.41 -5.61 -8.92
CA ARG A 270 -14.70 -5.05 -8.44
C ARG A 270 -15.36 -4.10 -9.42
N ASN A 271 -14.60 -3.36 -10.20
CA ASN A 271 -15.09 -2.39 -11.16
C ASN A 271 -14.72 -2.80 -12.61
N PRO A 272 -15.39 -3.80 -13.19
CA PRO A 272 -15.08 -4.27 -14.54
C PRO A 272 -15.19 -3.17 -15.60
N ILE A 273 -16.07 -2.19 -15.40
CA ILE A 273 -16.22 -1.03 -16.30
C ILE A 273 -14.94 -0.22 -16.37
N GLU A 274 -14.25 -0.04 -15.25
CA GLU A 274 -12.98 0.69 -15.17
C GLU A 274 -11.86 -0.10 -15.88
N THR A 275 -11.82 -1.42 -15.69
CA THR A 275 -10.86 -2.30 -16.38
C THR A 275 -11.10 -2.31 -17.90
N VAL A 276 -12.36 -2.40 -18.32
CA VAL A 276 -12.75 -2.28 -19.74
C VAL A 276 -12.42 -0.88 -20.27
N GLY A 277 -12.69 0.18 -19.49
CA GLY A 277 -12.34 1.55 -19.86
C GLY A 277 -10.85 1.74 -20.13
N ARG A 278 -9.99 1.09 -19.34
CA ARG A 278 -8.52 1.08 -19.56
C ARG A 278 -8.11 0.29 -20.80
N ALA A 279 -8.83 -0.78 -21.12
CA ALA A 279 -8.59 -1.57 -22.35
C ALA A 279 -9.13 -0.88 -23.61
N THR A 280 -10.11 0.02 -23.50
CA THR A 280 -10.76 0.68 -24.64
C THR A 280 -9.77 1.38 -25.59
N PRO A 281 -8.79 2.18 -25.14
CA PRO A 281 -7.82 2.78 -26.05
C PRO A 281 -6.98 1.75 -26.83
N ALA A 282 -6.64 0.64 -26.21
CA ALA A 282 -5.92 -0.46 -26.85
C ALA A 282 -6.80 -1.16 -27.89
N ILE A 283 -8.08 -1.41 -27.57
CA ILE A 283 -9.05 -1.99 -28.53
C ILE A 283 -9.25 -1.07 -29.72
N VAL A 284 -9.40 0.25 -29.50
CA VAL A 284 -9.50 1.23 -30.59
C VAL A 284 -8.23 1.23 -31.43
N ALA A 285 -7.05 1.12 -30.81
CA ALA A 285 -5.79 1.02 -31.53
C ALA A 285 -5.72 -0.25 -32.40
N ILE A 286 -6.21 -1.40 -31.93
CA ILE A 286 -6.30 -2.63 -32.73
C ILE A 286 -7.19 -2.41 -33.97
N LEU A 287 -8.36 -1.80 -33.78
CA LEU A 287 -9.28 -1.52 -34.87
C LEU A 287 -8.71 -0.55 -35.92
N LEU A 288 -8.02 0.50 -35.44
CA LEU A 288 -7.34 1.44 -36.32
C LEU A 288 -6.18 0.78 -37.08
N SER A 289 -5.37 -0.03 -36.38
CA SER A 289 -4.30 -0.81 -37.02
C SER A 289 -4.85 -1.76 -38.09
N TYR A 290 -5.93 -2.44 -37.82
CA TYR A 290 -6.59 -3.29 -38.77
C TYR A 290 -7.11 -2.52 -40.01
N ALA A 291 -7.77 -1.38 -39.79
CA ALA A 291 -8.23 -0.54 -40.89
C ALA A 291 -7.06 -0.05 -41.76
N LEU A 292 -5.96 0.37 -41.16
CA LEU A 292 -4.76 0.78 -41.88
C LEU A 292 -4.16 -0.36 -42.72
N VAL A 293 -4.08 -1.56 -42.18
CA VAL A 293 -3.58 -2.74 -42.94
C VAL A 293 -4.45 -3.05 -44.13
N MET A 294 -5.78 -2.94 -43.98
CA MET A 294 -6.73 -3.21 -45.06
C MET A 294 -6.72 -2.13 -46.15
N ASP A 295 -6.61 -0.85 -45.78
CA ASP A 295 -6.66 0.26 -46.74
C ASP A 295 -5.37 0.42 -47.56
N PHE A 296 -4.23 0.10 -47.00
CA PHE A 296 -2.92 0.33 -47.62
C PHE A 296 -2.32 -0.89 -48.31
N ASP A 297 -3.07 -2.03 -48.39
CA ASP A 297 -2.57 -3.31 -48.98
C ASP A 297 -1.15 -3.66 -48.44
N LEU A 298 -0.94 -3.50 -47.17
CA LEU A 298 0.36 -3.67 -46.49
C LEU A 298 0.84 -5.14 -46.47
N GLN A 299 0.23 -5.96 -47.35
CA GLN A 299 0.27 -7.42 -47.30
C GLN A 299 1.64 -8.06 -47.40
N THR A 300 2.70 -7.35 -47.75
CA THR A 300 3.94 -8.09 -48.01
C THR A 300 5.27 -7.37 -47.84
N HIS A 301 5.35 -6.08 -47.53
CA HIS A 301 6.61 -5.37 -47.78
C HIS A 301 7.27 -4.65 -46.59
N ASP A 302 6.61 -4.53 -45.42
CA ASP A 302 7.23 -3.87 -44.26
C ASP A 302 6.91 -4.57 -42.94
N SER A 303 7.74 -5.55 -42.59
CA SER A 303 7.70 -6.28 -41.31
C SER A 303 7.81 -5.36 -40.12
N ARG A 304 8.56 -4.25 -40.22
CA ARG A 304 8.66 -3.23 -39.17
C ARG A 304 7.33 -2.52 -38.92
N LEU A 305 6.65 -2.14 -39.99
CA LEU A 305 5.34 -1.48 -39.86
C LEU A 305 4.31 -2.44 -39.23
N LEU A 306 4.29 -3.70 -39.69
CA LEU A 306 3.41 -4.70 -39.10
C LEU A 306 3.72 -4.95 -37.63
N ALA A 307 5.02 -5.05 -37.25
CA ALA A 307 5.45 -5.20 -35.88
C ALA A 307 5.02 -4.02 -35.01
N ALA A 308 5.18 -2.78 -35.51
CA ALA A 308 4.73 -1.58 -34.82
C ALA A 308 3.22 -1.55 -34.60
N LEU A 309 2.43 -1.90 -35.62
CA LEU A 309 0.97 -1.97 -35.54
C LEU A 309 0.48 -3.07 -34.58
N VAL A 310 1.19 -4.19 -34.48
CA VAL A 310 0.89 -5.27 -33.54
C VAL A 310 1.20 -4.85 -32.09
N LEU A 311 2.31 -4.17 -31.86
CA LEU A 311 2.76 -3.80 -30.51
C LEU A 311 2.15 -2.49 -30.01
N ALA A 312 1.72 -1.56 -30.87
CA ALA A 312 1.15 -0.28 -30.47
C ALA A 312 -0.05 -0.41 -29.51
N PRO A 313 -1.04 -1.31 -29.71
CA PRO A 313 -2.11 -1.51 -28.75
C PRO A 313 -1.63 -1.99 -27.38
N ALA A 314 -0.65 -2.91 -27.35
CA ALA A 314 -0.07 -3.40 -26.10
C ALA A 314 0.73 -2.30 -25.38
N PHE A 315 1.42 -1.43 -26.13
CA PHE A 315 2.11 -0.26 -25.59
C PHE A 315 1.11 0.72 -24.97
N ILE A 316 0.00 1.01 -25.63
CA ILE A 316 -1.07 1.85 -25.09
C ILE A 316 -1.66 1.23 -23.82
N ALA A 317 -1.88 -0.08 -23.82
CA ALA A 317 -2.35 -0.79 -22.62
C ALA A 317 -1.34 -0.71 -21.46
N SER A 318 -0.03 -0.79 -21.75
CA SER A 318 1.03 -0.75 -20.75
C SER A 318 1.22 0.64 -20.11
N ILE A 319 0.87 1.71 -20.80
CA ILE A 319 0.92 3.07 -20.26
C ILE A 319 -0.32 3.37 -19.38
N SER A 320 -1.38 2.58 -19.52
CA SER A 320 -2.61 2.77 -18.75
C SER A 320 -2.38 2.51 -17.26
N THR A 321 -2.67 3.51 -16.44
CA THR A 321 -2.52 3.40 -14.98
C THR A 321 -3.53 2.41 -14.39
N PRO A 322 -3.12 1.38 -13.62
CA PRO A 322 -4.05 0.48 -12.95
C PRO A 322 -4.97 1.22 -11.97
N ALA A 323 -6.21 0.77 -11.85
CA ALA A 323 -7.17 1.33 -10.90
C ALA A 323 -6.67 1.26 -9.45
N LEU A 324 -5.88 0.24 -9.14
CA LEU A 324 -5.27 0.05 -7.83
C LEU A 324 -4.42 1.26 -7.38
N VAL A 325 -3.76 1.98 -8.32
CA VAL A 325 -2.94 3.17 -8.00
C VAL A 325 -3.79 4.25 -7.36
N SER A 326 -4.95 4.56 -7.95
CA SER A 326 -5.86 5.58 -7.40
C SER A 326 -6.40 5.18 -6.02
N ARG A 327 -6.67 3.89 -5.82
CA ARG A 327 -7.17 3.36 -4.54
C ARG A 327 -6.13 3.36 -3.44
N LEU A 328 -4.87 3.09 -3.77
CA LEU A 328 -3.77 3.18 -2.80
C LEU A 328 -3.49 4.63 -2.37
N SER A 329 -3.68 5.60 -3.27
CA SER A 329 -3.54 7.02 -2.94
C SER A 329 -4.73 7.60 -2.16
N GLU A 330 -5.89 6.94 -2.18
CA GLU A 330 -7.09 7.39 -1.48
C GLU A 330 -6.91 7.32 0.05
N SER A 331 -7.14 8.44 0.73
CA SER A 331 -7.16 8.52 2.20
C SER A 331 -5.92 7.90 2.89
N ASP A 332 -4.76 7.95 2.28
CA ASP A 332 -3.51 7.32 2.75
C ASP A 332 -3.59 5.79 2.89
N CYS A 333 -4.44 5.13 2.07
CA CYS A 333 -4.62 3.68 2.10
C CYS A 333 -3.29 2.93 1.87
N GLY A 334 -2.47 3.38 0.92
CA GLY A 334 -1.14 2.81 0.66
C GLY A 334 -0.20 2.93 1.85
N ARG A 335 -0.23 4.05 2.59
CA ARG A 335 0.56 4.24 3.81
C ARG A 335 0.11 3.30 4.94
N TRP A 336 -1.19 3.08 5.06
CA TRP A 336 -1.71 2.11 6.02
C TRP A 336 -1.20 0.70 5.71
N TRP A 337 -1.30 0.28 4.43
CA TRP A 337 -0.76 -1.02 4.00
C TRP A 337 0.75 -1.13 4.22
N ASP A 338 1.51 -0.08 3.87
CA ASP A 338 2.96 -0.02 4.09
C ASP A 338 3.33 -0.19 5.58
N ALA A 339 2.54 0.37 6.48
CA ALA A 339 2.74 0.21 7.93
C ALA A 339 2.47 -1.22 8.40
N VAL A 340 1.31 -1.78 8.06
CA VAL A 340 0.84 -3.05 8.64
C VAL A 340 1.39 -4.30 7.96
N ALA A 341 1.71 -4.22 6.66
CA ALA A 341 2.28 -5.32 5.88
C ALA A 341 3.78 -5.17 5.60
N GLY A 342 4.37 -4.05 6.01
CA GLY A 342 5.80 -3.77 5.91
C GLY A 342 6.23 -3.32 4.51
N PRO A 343 7.55 -3.26 4.24
CA PRO A 343 8.10 -2.65 3.02
C PRO A 343 7.66 -3.32 1.71
N MET A 344 7.24 -4.59 1.75
CA MET A 344 6.72 -5.29 0.57
C MET A 344 5.32 -4.83 0.16
N ALA A 345 4.62 -4.06 1.00
CA ALA A 345 3.34 -3.44 0.68
C ALA A 345 3.46 -2.08 -0.01
N ARG A 346 4.67 -1.64 -0.33
CA ARG A 346 4.87 -0.38 -1.07
C ARG A 346 4.07 -0.40 -2.37
N PRO A 347 3.46 0.73 -2.74
CA PRO A 347 2.62 0.80 -3.93
C PRO A 347 3.28 0.22 -5.19
N ALA A 348 4.59 0.45 -5.39
CA ALA A 348 5.32 -0.09 -6.53
C ALA A 348 5.30 -1.64 -6.61
N PHE A 349 5.33 -2.33 -5.47
CA PHE A 349 5.24 -3.80 -5.44
C PHE A 349 3.81 -4.30 -5.67
N THR A 350 2.81 -3.64 -5.06
CA THR A 350 1.42 -4.08 -5.13
C THR A 350 0.82 -3.93 -6.52
N ILE A 351 1.16 -2.87 -7.24
CA ILE A 351 0.64 -2.65 -8.60
C ILE A 351 1.32 -3.50 -9.67
N THR A 352 2.47 -4.13 -9.36
CA THR A 352 3.13 -5.05 -10.28
C THR A 352 2.17 -6.10 -10.83
N GLY A 353 1.41 -6.77 -9.95
CA GLY A 353 0.41 -7.77 -10.35
C GLY A 353 -0.74 -7.21 -11.20
N ALA A 354 -1.22 -6.01 -10.89
CA ALA A 354 -2.31 -5.38 -11.63
C ALA A 354 -1.89 -4.91 -13.03
N SER A 355 -0.59 -4.58 -13.20
CA SER A 355 -0.04 -4.15 -14.49
C SER A 355 0.12 -5.29 -15.50
N MET A 356 0.21 -6.55 -15.03
CA MET A 356 0.46 -7.72 -15.87
C MET A 356 -0.76 -8.17 -16.69
N ILE A 357 -1.96 -7.77 -16.33
CA ILE A 357 -3.21 -8.39 -16.82
C ILE A 357 -3.48 -8.04 -18.28
N LEU A 358 -3.24 -6.81 -18.71
CA LEU A 358 -3.66 -6.32 -20.03
C LEU A 358 -2.62 -6.54 -21.16
N PRO A 359 -1.31 -6.37 -20.97
CA PRO A 359 -0.35 -6.36 -22.09
C PRO A 359 -0.28 -7.69 -22.86
N ILE A 360 -0.31 -8.82 -22.17
CA ILE A 360 -0.20 -10.14 -22.84
C ILE A 360 -1.42 -10.41 -23.72
N PRO A 361 -2.67 -10.43 -23.22
CA PRO A 361 -3.83 -10.71 -24.07
C PRO A 361 -4.00 -9.68 -25.19
N VAL A 362 -3.66 -8.41 -24.96
CA VAL A 362 -3.74 -7.38 -26.00
C VAL A 362 -2.73 -7.65 -27.12
N THR A 363 -1.50 -8.07 -26.81
CA THR A 363 -0.50 -8.42 -27.82
C THR A 363 -0.97 -9.60 -28.68
N TYR A 364 -1.47 -10.67 -28.07
CA TYR A 364 -1.98 -11.83 -28.81
C TYR A 364 -3.23 -11.52 -29.62
N LEU A 365 -4.16 -10.72 -29.07
CA LEU A 365 -5.35 -10.29 -29.78
C LEU A 365 -4.99 -9.42 -31.00
N SER A 366 -4.07 -8.48 -30.84
CA SER A 366 -3.56 -7.65 -31.93
C SER A 366 -2.92 -8.48 -33.04
N TRP A 367 -2.06 -9.43 -32.67
CA TRP A 367 -1.49 -10.36 -33.63
C TRP A 367 -2.57 -11.16 -34.37
N PHE A 368 -3.54 -11.76 -33.65
CA PHE A 368 -4.60 -12.55 -34.22
C PHE A 368 -5.43 -11.76 -35.24
N VAL A 369 -5.75 -10.50 -34.95
CA VAL A 369 -6.52 -9.62 -35.85
C VAL A 369 -5.71 -9.23 -37.10
N LEU A 370 -4.41 -8.96 -36.96
CA LEU A 370 -3.57 -8.45 -38.05
C LEU A 370 -2.88 -9.56 -38.84
N SER A 371 -2.75 -10.78 -38.34
CA SER A 371 -2.07 -11.89 -39.00
C SER A 371 -2.84 -12.46 -40.20
N GLY A 372 -4.11 -12.11 -40.37
CA GLY A 372 -4.92 -12.53 -41.52
C GLY A 372 -4.39 -12.05 -42.88
N SER A 373 -3.45 -11.09 -42.88
CA SER A 373 -2.74 -10.59 -44.09
C SER A 373 -1.36 -11.20 -44.28
N VAL A 374 -0.95 -12.16 -43.44
CA VAL A 374 0.40 -12.76 -43.47
C VAL A 374 0.30 -14.23 -43.85
N ASP A 375 1.36 -14.77 -44.48
CA ASP A 375 1.47 -16.20 -44.82
C ASP A 375 1.28 -17.06 -43.57
N ASP A 376 0.51 -18.14 -43.67
CA ASP A 376 0.19 -19.07 -42.58
C ASP A 376 1.46 -19.64 -41.91
N GLN A 377 2.50 -19.86 -42.67
CA GLN A 377 3.76 -20.40 -42.15
C GLN A 377 4.49 -19.36 -41.28
N VAL A 378 4.56 -18.11 -41.73
CA VAL A 378 5.14 -17.00 -40.96
C VAL A 378 4.26 -16.71 -39.75
N SER A 379 2.96 -16.73 -39.89
CA SER A 379 2.01 -16.49 -38.77
C SER A 379 2.20 -17.51 -37.63
N SER A 380 2.41 -18.79 -37.97
CA SER A 380 2.62 -19.86 -36.98
C SER A 380 3.97 -19.75 -36.27
N GLU A 381 5.03 -19.36 -36.95
CA GLU A 381 6.34 -19.13 -36.37
C GLU A 381 6.33 -17.92 -35.41
N VAL A 382 5.75 -16.81 -35.82
CA VAL A 382 5.60 -15.61 -34.97
C VAL A 382 4.76 -15.92 -33.74
N LEU A 383 3.65 -16.63 -33.88
CA LEU A 383 2.80 -17.01 -32.75
C LEU A 383 3.57 -17.83 -31.70
N ARG A 384 4.50 -18.67 -32.13
CA ARG A 384 5.36 -19.46 -31.25
C ARG A 384 6.28 -18.59 -30.40
N TRP A 385 6.75 -17.46 -30.91
CA TRP A 385 7.73 -16.59 -30.26
C TRP A 385 7.16 -15.28 -29.72
N LEU A 386 5.88 -14.99 -29.96
CA LEU A 386 5.21 -13.75 -29.58
C LEU A 386 5.19 -13.50 -28.06
N TRP A 387 5.36 -14.56 -27.27
CA TRP A 387 5.44 -14.45 -25.80
C TRP A 387 6.61 -13.58 -25.32
N ILE A 388 7.70 -13.47 -26.11
CA ILE A 388 8.90 -12.68 -25.74
C ILE A 388 8.56 -11.18 -25.78
N PRO A 389 8.09 -10.60 -26.90
CA PRO A 389 7.65 -9.20 -26.91
C PRO A 389 6.49 -8.94 -25.95
N ALA A 390 5.56 -9.90 -25.79
CA ALA A 390 4.46 -9.76 -24.84
C ALA A 390 4.96 -9.66 -23.39
N LEU A 391 5.94 -10.46 -23.00
CA LEU A 391 6.56 -10.40 -21.68
C LEU A 391 7.29 -9.05 -21.47
N ALA A 392 8.02 -8.58 -22.47
CA ALA A 392 8.68 -7.29 -22.39
C ALA A 392 7.68 -6.12 -22.27
N MET A 393 6.48 -6.24 -22.88
CA MET A 393 5.38 -5.28 -22.67
C MET A 393 4.84 -5.31 -21.23
N VAL A 394 4.86 -6.46 -20.57
CA VAL A 394 4.55 -6.54 -19.13
C VAL A 394 5.59 -5.77 -18.31
N ASP A 395 6.88 -5.94 -18.60
CA ASP A 395 7.95 -5.19 -17.93
C ASP A 395 7.78 -3.68 -18.11
N LEU A 396 7.43 -3.24 -19.32
CA LEU A 396 7.09 -1.84 -19.61
C LEU A 396 5.89 -1.35 -18.80
N ALA A 397 4.85 -2.16 -18.65
CA ALA A 397 3.67 -1.81 -17.85
C ALA A 397 4.02 -1.65 -16.37
N ILE A 398 4.86 -2.52 -15.83
CA ILE A 398 5.36 -2.44 -14.47
C ILE A 398 6.17 -1.14 -14.27
N ALA A 399 7.09 -0.84 -15.18
CA ALA A 399 7.90 0.37 -15.14
C ALA A 399 7.05 1.63 -15.27
N SER A 400 6.08 1.65 -16.18
CA SER A 400 5.15 2.76 -16.37
C SER A 400 4.36 3.06 -15.11
N THR A 401 3.79 2.04 -14.47
CA THR A 401 3.00 2.23 -13.24
C THR A 401 3.86 2.69 -12.06
N ALA A 402 5.07 2.17 -11.93
CA ALA A 402 6.02 2.63 -10.93
C ALA A 402 6.40 4.10 -11.13
N LEU A 403 6.61 4.52 -12.38
CA LEU A 403 6.91 5.91 -12.71
C LEU A 403 5.72 6.84 -12.47
N HIS A 404 4.49 6.40 -12.73
CA HIS A 404 3.28 7.15 -12.39
C HIS A 404 3.18 7.43 -10.89
N LEU A 405 3.54 6.48 -10.04
CA LEU A 405 3.58 6.69 -8.59
C LEU A 405 4.61 7.71 -8.16
N LEU A 406 5.83 7.61 -8.71
CA LEU A 406 6.90 8.58 -8.44
C LEU A 406 6.44 10.00 -8.75
N VAL A 407 5.78 10.15 -9.89
CA VAL A 407 5.32 11.43 -10.37
C VAL A 407 4.14 11.96 -9.57
N SER A 408 3.20 11.11 -9.18
CA SER A 408 2.04 11.51 -8.36
C SER A 408 2.47 12.04 -6.99
N ASN A 409 3.60 11.56 -6.46
CA ASN A 409 4.16 12.01 -5.20
C ASN A 409 4.98 13.31 -5.32
N LEU A 410 5.59 13.57 -6.49
CA LEU A 410 6.51 14.69 -6.68
C LEU A 410 5.84 16.04 -6.95
N SER A 411 4.57 16.11 -7.38
CA SER A 411 3.97 17.41 -7.61
C SER A 411 2.44 17.47 -7.64
N ARG A 412 1.91 18.31 -6.81
CA ARG A 412 0.60 18.96 -7.04
C ARG A 412 0.67 20.08 -8.11
N SER A 413 1.81 20.36 -8.73
CA SER A 413 2.04 21.60 -9.47
C SER A 413 2.63 21.48 -10.88
N SER A 414 2.93 20.32 -11.44
CA SER A 414 3.48 20.28 -12.80
C SER A 414 2.87 19.22 -13.71
N ALA A 415 2.39 19.66 -14.87
CA ALA A 415 1.99 18.81 -16.00
C ALA A 415 3.21 18.13 -16.70
N ALA A 416 4.41 18.23 -16.14
CA ALA A 416 5.67 17.76 -16.71
C ALA A 416 5.89 16.23 -16.73
N PRO A 417 5.21 15.42 -15.93
CA PRO A 417 5.55 14.00 -15.81
C PRO A 417 5.07 13.11 -16.95
N ALA A 418 3.90 13.35 -17.51
CA ALA A 418 3.38 12.51 -18.59
C ALA A 418 4.24 12.54 -19.87
N PRO A 419 4.75 13.71 -20.34
CA PRO A 419 5.70 13.75 -21.45
C PRO A 419 7.02 13.02 -21.18
N LEU A 420 7.56 13.13 -19.95
CA LEU A 420 8.80 12.45 -19.58
C LEU A 420 8.64 10.93 -19.62
N LEU A 421 7.51 10.43 -19.13
CA LEU A 421 7.15 9.02 -19.15
C LEU A 421 7.08 8.48 -20.58
N LEU A 422 6.41 9.22 -21.48
CA LEU A 422 6.34 8.88 -22.90
C LEU A 422 7.74 8.78 -23.53
N VAL A 423 8.60 9.77 -23.32
CA VAL A 423 9.96 9.79 -23.88
C VAL A 423 10.79 8.60 -23.40
N VAL A 424 10.72 8.25 -22.10
CA VAL A 424 11.47 7.11 -21.54
C VAL A 424 10.96 5.77 -22.08
N MET A 425 9.65 5.65 -22.38
CA MET A 425 9.05 4.41 -22.84
C MET A 425 9.11 4.22 -24.37
N VAL A 426 9.30 5.28 -25.16
CA VAL A 426 9.35 5.19 -26.62
C VAL A 426 10.55 4.37 -27.10
N TRP A 427 11.72 4.56 -26.49
CA TRP A 427 12.91 3.84 -26.94
C TRP A 427 12.78 2.31 -26.76
N PRO A 428 12.39 1.76 -25.58
CA PRO A 428 12.10 0.35 -25.45
C PRO A 428 11.04 -0.17 -26.44
N PHE A 429 10.02 0.63 -26.75
CA PHE A 429 9.01 0.26 -27.72
C PHE A 429 9.61 0.09 -29.13
N LEU A 430 10.49 1.00 -29.56
CA LEU A 430 11.15 0.90 -30.86
C LEU A 430 12.04 -0.35 -30.95
N GLU A 431 12.80 -0.66 -29.90
CA GLU A 431 13.63 -1.86 -29.82
C GLU A 431 12.77 -3.14 -29.90
N LEU A 432 11.62 -3.17 -29.21
CA LEU A 432 10.69 -4.29 -29.30
C LEU A 432 10.05 -4.44 -30.68
N THR A 433 9.80 -3.32 -31.37
CA THR A 433 9.31 -3.32 -32.75
C THR A 433 10.35 -3.94 -33.70
N ASP A 434 11.63 -3.58 -33.52
CA ASP A 434 12.72 -4.16 -34.30
C ASP A 434 12.91 -5.67 -33.99
N ALA A 435 12.76 -6.07 -32.72
CA ALA A 435 12.79 -7.46 -32.32
C ALA A 435 11.66 -8.28 -32.97
N LEU A 436 10.42 -7.78 -32.94
CA LEU A 436 9.29 -8.46 -33.56
C LEU A 436 9.40 -8.49 -35.09
N SER A 437 9.87 -7.42 -35.73
CA SER A 437 10.11 -7.41 -37.18
C SER A 437 11.13 -8.46 -37.61
N SER A 438 12.19 -8.63 -36.85
CA SER A 438 13.20 -9.66 -37.07
C SER A 438 12.64 -11.09 -36.92
N ILE A 439 11.72 -11.30 -35.97
CA ILE A 439 10.99 -12.58 -35.84
C ILE A 439 10.08 -12.83 -37.03
N ILE A 440 9.41 -11.80 -37.55
CA ILE A 440 8.54 -11.90 -38.73
C ILE A 440 9.36 -12.27 -39.97
N ASP A 441 10.54 -11.64 -40.16
CA ASP A 441 11.36 -11.85 -41.37
C ASP A 441 12.12 -13.16 -41.38
N ASN A 442 12.74 -13.53 -40.25
CA ASN A 442 13.77 -14.58 -40.21
C ASN A 442 13.48 -15.68 -39.18
N GLY A 443 12.37 -15.62 -38.46
CA GLY A 443 12.16 -16.45 -37.26
C GLY A 443 13.10 -16.06 -36.12
N MET A 444 13.17 -16.91 -35.09
CA MET A 444 14.03 -16.67 -33.94
C MET A 444 15.41 -17.29 -34.15
N SER A 445 16.45 -16.46 -34.26
CA SER A 445 17.84 -16.94 -34.18
C SER A 445 18.37 -16.86 -32.76
N TRP A 446 19.16 -17.86 -32.34
CA TRP A 446 19.73 -17.96 -30.99
C TRP A 446 21.19 -17.46 -30.90
N GLY A 447 21.60 -16.57 -31.77
CA GLY A 447 22.95 -16.02 -31.77
C GLY A 447 23.10 -14.87 -30.74
N LEU A 448 24.35 -14.45 -30.53
CA LEU A 448 24.75 -13.38 -29.60
C LEU A 448 24.98 -12.03 -30.31
N SER A 449 24.45 -11.82 -31.50
CA SER A 449 24.62 -10.55 -32.21
C SER A 449 23.72 -9.45 -31.57
N ILE A 450 24.18 -8.19 -31.65
CA ILE A 450 23.48 -7.04 -31.05
C ILE A 450 22.08 -6.82 -31.68
N HIS A 451 21.83 -7.38 -32.86
CA HIS A 451 20.57 -7.25 -33.60
C HIS A 451 19.62 -8.45 -33.40
N GLU A 452 19.92 -9.33 -32.49
CA GLU A 452 19.07 -10.51 -32.26
C GLU A 452 17.83 -10.12 -31.41
N PRO A 453 16.64 -10.65 -31.76
CA PRO A 453 15.39 -10.28 -31.08
C PRO A 453 15.42 -10.51 -29.56
N LEU A 454 16.13 -11.58 -29.13
CA LEU A 454 16.27 -11.89 -27.72
C LEU A 454 17.07 -10.82 -26.96
N VAL A 455 18.18 -10.34 -27.57
CA VAL A 455 19.06 -9.34 -26.95
C VAL A 455 18.32 -8.01 -26.79
N THR A 456 17.58 -7.57 -27.82
CA THR A 456 16.80 -6.33 -27.77
C THR A 456 15.69 -6.39 -26.71
N CYS A 457 14.97 -7.52 -26.59
CA CYS A 457 13.98 -7.71 -25.54
C CYS A 457 14.61 -7.70 -24.14
N VAL A 458 15.77 -8.35 -23.95
CA VAL A 458 16.52 -8.34 -22.68
C VAL A 458 16.95 -6.92 -22.31
N VAL A 459 17.45 -6.13 -23.26
CA VAL A 459 17.84 -4.73 -23.02
C VAL A 459 16.62 -3.88 -22.62
N ALA A 460 15.48 -4.04 -23.29
CA ALA A 460 14.24 -3.35 -22.94
C ALA A 460 13.79 -3.73 -21.53
N SER A 461 13.83 -5.02 -21.16
CA SER A 461 13.49 -5.49 -19.81
C SER A 461 14.45 -4.93 -18.74
N ILE A 462 15.75 -4.83 -19.02
CA ILE A 462 16.72 -4.23 -18.08
C ILE A 462 16.39 -2.76 -17.84
N ILE A 463 16.06 -1.99 -18.88
CA ILE A 463 15.69 -0.58 -18.73
C ILE A 463 14.42 -0.45 -17.90
N SER A 464 13.40 -1.26 -18.17
CA SER A 464 12.16 -1.29 -17.40
C SER A 464 12.43 -1.63 -15.92
N ALA A 465 13.28 -2.60 -15.65
CA ALA A 465 13.69 -2.98 -14.30
C ALA A 465 14.43 -1.83 -13.58
N LEU A 466 15.30 -1.08 -14.27
CA LEU A 466 16.00 0.09 -13.70
C LEU A 466 15.02 1.22 -13.35
N VAL A 467 14.05 1.48 -14.21
CA VAL A 467 12.98 2.47 -13.93
C VAL A 467 12.16 2.05 -12.72
N TRP A 468 11.75 0.78 -12.67
CA TRP A 468 11.01 0.24 -11.53
C TRP A 468 11.82 0.28 -10.23
N LEU A 469 13.11 -0.10 -10.28
CA LEU A 469 14.00 -0.06 -9.13
C LEU A 469 14.17 1.38 -8.60
N SER A 470 14.32 2.35 -9.50
CA SER A 470 14.39 3.77 -9.11
C SER A 470 13.13 4.21 -8.37
N ALA A 471 11.96 3.78 -8.82
CA ALA A 471 10.68 4.06 -8.16
C ALA A 471 10.57 3.44 -6.77
N VAL A 472 11.08 2.22 -6.60
CA VAL A 472 11.08 1.51 -5.31
C VAL A 472 12.06 2.10 -4.32
N MET A 473 13.22 2.60 -4.80
CA MET A 473 14.27 3.13 -3.93
C MET A 473 14.03 4.55 -3.43
N ILE A 474 13.16 5.32 -4.09
CA ILE A 474 12.81 6.67 -3.61
C ILE A 474 11.84 6.51 -2.43
N PRO A 475 12.22 6.97 -1.23
CA PRO A 475 11.32 6.91 -0.09
C PRO A 475 10.13 7.83 -0.31
N ASP A 476 8.94 7.36 0.04
CA ASP A 476 7.73 8.19 0.13
C ASP A 476 7.94 9.21 1.26
N TYR A 477 8.10 10.48 0.91
CA TYR A 477 8.21 11.59 1.85
C TYR A 477 6.86 12.25 2.13
#